data_32ca17f03e0c374f80543801e23a4f68
#
_entry.id   32ca17f03e0c374f80543801e23a4f68
#
_cell.length_a   1.000
_cell.length_b   1.000
_cell.length_c   1.000
_cell.angle_alpha   90.00
_cell.angle_beta   90.00
_cell.angle_gamma   90.00
#
_symmetry.space_group_name_H-M   'P 1'
#
loop_
_entity.id
_entity.type
_entity.pdbx_description
1 polymer ?
#
loop_
_entity_poly.entity_id
_entity_poly.type
_entity_poly.pdbx_seq_one_letter_code
_entity_poly.pdbx_strand_id
1 'polypeptide(L)'
;MSKIKEKAQALEEYLIATRRHFHENPESSLKEYDTAAYIQKELTSFGIPFEKVGETGTLAIINGGKGEGKKVLLRADIDALELPDCTGKPYASKRPGLNHACGHDSHTTMGLGTAKVLNELKETFAGTVLIAFQPAEEIGAGAKQFVASGKIDNIDESFAIHVNSGLPVGSFAVEGGPVNASCDIFKIKITGKSAHVGRPHLGHDALVTASEVVVSLQTIVAREVNPIDRAVVGIGKLNAGTRYNIVANDAEIEGTIRAFSHETRAHLKEAVTRIAKGIAELNRCDFEIDWYDAAAPVINTPELAEEFQKVVSKVEGIDNLITNYESSMGADDFADYLVNKPGVYGLLGSQSGEDTAYGHHHEKFDIDERVLALGVEIEVKYFLGRLA
;
A
#
# COMPACT_ATOMS: atom_id res chain seq x y z
N MET A 1 25.17 -15.09 -18.87
CA MET A 1 23.93 -14.89 -18.07
C MET A 1 24.18 -15.30 -16.63
N SER A 2 23.62 -14.61 -15.65
CA SER A 2 23.71 -15.07 -14.27
C SER A 2 22.80 -16.29 -14.08
N LYS A 3 23.22 -17.26 -13.26
CA LYS A 3 22.41 -18.45 -12.92
C LYS A 3 21.00 -18.09 -12.39
N ILE A 4 20.86 -16.93 -11.76
CA ILE A 4 19.58 -16.42 -11.25
C ILE A 4 18.67 -15.99 -12.41
N LYS A 5 19.20 -15.24 -13.39
CA LYS A 5 18.46 -14.84 -14.59
C LYS A 5 17.92 -16.05 -15.34
N GLU A 6 18.77 -17.07 -15.56
CA GLU A 6 18.36 -18.31 -16.24
C GLU A 6 17.22 -19.01 -15.49
N LYS A 7 17.26 -19.05 -14.15
CA LYS A 7 16.18 -19.62 -13.33
C LYS A 7 14.89 -18.82 -13.41
N ALA A 8 14.96 -17.49 -13.32
CA ALA A 8 13.78 -16.62 -13.44
C ALA A 8 13.14 -16.74 -14.83
N GLN A 9 13.93 -16.74 -15.90
CA GLN A 9 13.45 -16.93 -17.27
C GLN A 9 12.85 -18.30 -17.51
N ALA A 10 13.42 -19.35 -16.92
CA ALA A 10 12.86 -20.71 -17.03
C ALA A 10 11.46 -20.84 -16.37
N LEU A 11 11.05 -19.87 -15.55
CA LEU A 11 9.72 -19.81 -14.94
C LEU A 11 8.72 -18.96 -15.74
N GLU A 12 9.09 -18.35 -16.88
CA GLU A 12 8.26 -17.39 -17.59
C GLU A 12 6.84 -17.90 -17.89
N GLU A 13 6.70 -19.11 -18.45
CA GLU A 13 5.40 -19.72 -18.73
C GLU A 13 4.57 -19.91 -17.44
N TYR A 14 5.22 -20.36 -16.36
CA TYR A 14 4.59 -20.52 -15.04
C TYR A 14 4.13 -19.18 -14.48
N LEU A 15 4.98 -18.15 -14.53
CA LEU A 15 4.67 -16.83 -14.03
C LEU A 15 3.48 -16.19 -14.79
N ILE A 16 3.48 -16.27 -16.13
CA ILE A 16 2.38 -15.77 -16.95
C ILE A 16 1.06 -16.51 -16.61
N ALA A 17 1.12 -17.84 -16.53
CA ALA A 17 -0.08 -18.63 -16.23
C ALA A 17 -0.60 -18.32 -14.81
N THR A 18 0.27 -18.18 -13.83
CA THR A 18 -0.07 -17.86 -12.44
C THR A 18 -0.66 -16.45 -12.30
N ARG A 19 -0.04 -15.43 -12.93
CA ARG A 19 -0.56 -14.06 -12.94
C ARG A 19 -1.95 -14.01 -13.55
N ARG A 20 -2.14 -14.64 -14.70
CA ARG A 20 -3.44 -14.67 -15.39
C ARG A 20 -4.49 -15.40 -14.58
N HIS A 21 -4.12 -16.45 -13.84
CA HIS A 21 -5.02 -17.13 -12.92
C HIS A 21 -5.54 -16.17 -11.83
N PHE A 22 -4.66 -15.41 -11.18
CA PHE A 22 -5.09 -14.41 -10.19
C PHE A 22 -5.91 -13.30 -10.82
N HIS A 23 -5.51 -12.78 -11.98
CA HIS A 23 -6.24 -11.74 -12.69
C HIS A 23 -7.66 -12.16 -13.10
N GLU A 24 -7.84 -13.42 -13.51
CA GLU A 24 -9.16 -13.99 -13.81
C GLU A 24 -10.03 -14.20 -12.57
N ASN A 25 -9.44 -14.34 -11.39
CA ASN A 25 -10.11 -14.70 -10.15
C ASN A 25 -9.85 -13.72 -9.00
N PRO A 26 -9.99 -12.40 -9.21
CA PRO A 26 -9.70 -11.40 -8.19
C PRO A 26 -10.63 -11.51 -6.99
N GLU A 27 -10.12 -11.23 -5.80
CA GLU A 27 -10.88 -11.18 -4.56
C GLU A 27 -10.61 -9.87 -3.82
N SER A 28 -11.67 -9.25 -3.28
CA SER A 28 -11.56 -8.01 -2.56
C SER A 28 -10.90 -8.21 -1.18
N SER A 29 -10.40 -7.11 -0.64
CA SER A 29 -9.75 -7.04 0.68
C SER A 29 -10.51 -7.80 1.77
N LEU A 30 -9.80 -8.61 2.56
CA LEU A 30 -10.29 -9.51 3.62
C LEU A 30 -11.17 -10.66 3.13
N LYS A 31 -11.23 -10.92 1.82
CA LYS A 31 -12.00 -12.02 1.22
C LYS A 31 -11.18 -12.87 0.25
N GLU A 32 -9.87 -12.79 0.32
CA GLU A 32 -8.90 -13.42 -0.59
C GLU A 32 -8.73 -14.92 -0.29
N TYR A 33 -9.84 -15.66 -0.09
CA TYR A 33 -9.81 -17.04 0.36
C TYR A 33 -9.27 -18.00 -0.70
N ASP A 34 -9.73 -17.87 -1.95
CA ASP A 34 -9.28 -18.72 -3.06
C ASP A 34 -7.85 -18.39 -3.45
N THR A 35 -7.48 -17.09 -3.42
CA THR A 35 -6.12 -16.58 -3.64
C THR A 35 -5.16 -17.17 -2.61
N ALA A 36 -5.50 -17.08 -1.31
CA ALA A 36 -4.69 -17.65 -0.24
C ALA A 36 -4.55 -19.19 -0.36
N ALA A 37 -5.65 -19.87 -0.70
CA ALA A 37 -5.63 -21.32 -0.90
C ALA A 37 -4.73 -21.72 -2.07
N TYR A 38 -4.75 -20.97 -3.18
CA TYR A 38 -3.86 -21.18 -4.31
C TYR A 38 -2.39 -20.98 -3.93
N ILE A 39 -2.04 -19.87 -3.25
CA ILE A 39 -0.69 -19.60 -2.76
C ILE A 39 -0.20 -20.74 -1.86
N GLN A 40 -1.00 -21.18 -0.89
CA GLN A 40 -0.65 -22.26 0.03
C GLN A 40 -0.44 -23.60 -0.69
N LYS A 41 -1.24 -23.87 -1.73
CA LYS A 41 -1.07 -25.05 -2.59
C LYS A 41 0.25 -25.01 -3.36
N GLU A 42 0.60 -23.86 -3.96
CA GLU A 42 1.86 -23.70 -4.70
C GLU A 42 3.06 -23.86 -3.74
N LEU A 43 3.05 -23.19 -2.58
CA LEU A 43 4.10 -23.33 -1.56
C LEU A 43 4.27 -24.80 -1.12
N THR A 44 3.15 -25.51 -0.90
CA THR A 44 3.16 -26.94 -0.57
C THR A 44 3.80 -27.76 -1.69
N SER A 45 3.48 -27.47 -2.96
CA SER A 45 4.04 -28.17 -4.12
C SER A 45 5.56 -27.96 -4.26
N PHE A 46 6.04 -26.78 -3.82
CA PHE A 46 7.48 -26.46 -3.78
C PHE A 46 8.20 -27.04 -2.54
N GLY A 47 7.46 -27.60 -1.58
CA GLY A 47 8.01 -28.09 -0.31
C GLY A 47 8.45 -26.95 0.62
N ILE A 48 7.82 -25.77 0.51
CA ILE A 48 8.10 -24.59 1.32
C ILE A 48 7.12 -24.54 2.48
N PRO A 49 7.59 -24.54 3.74
CA PRO A 49 6.75 -24.33 4.91
C PRO A 49 6.18 -22.93 4.94
N PHE A 50 4.97 -22.79 5.45
CA PHE A 50 4.30 -21.50 5.64
C PHE A 50 3.45 -21.48 6.90
N GLU A 51 3.15 -20.28 7.37
CA GLU A 51 2.20 -20.01 8.45
C GLU A 51 1.07 -19.12 7.97
N LYS A 52 -0.13 -19.32 8.50
CA LYS A 52 -1.27 -18.43 8.25
C LYS A 52 -1.19 -17.19 9.13
N VAL A 53 -1.57 -16.05 8.58
CA VAL A 53 -1.70 -14.77 9.29
C VAL A 53 -3.10 -14.22 9.04
N GLY A 54 -3.89 -14.07 10.10
CA GLY A 54 -5.32 -13.78 9.93
C GLY A 54 -6.05 -14.93 9.21
N GLU A 55 -7.06 -14.58 8.41
CA GLU A 55 -7.84 -15.58 7.65
C GLU A 55 -7.24 -15.88 6.27
N THR A 56 -6.68 -14.86 5.60
CA THR A 56 -6.24 -14.95 4.19
C THR A 56 -4.75 -14.66 3.98
N GLY A 57 -4.04 -14.15 4.99
CA GLY A 57 -2.60 -13.93 4.91
C GLY A 57 -1.79 -15.22 5.01
N THR A 58 -0.66 -15.29 4.30
CA THR A 58 0.25 -16.43 4.29
C THR A 58 1.70 -15.94 4.39
N LEU A 59 2.45 -16.45 5.36
CA LEU A 59 3.87 -16.18 5.57
C LEU A 59 4.68 -17.42 5.15
N ALA A 60 5.35 -17.36 3.99
CA ALA A 60 6.27 -18.42 3.56
C ALA A 60 7.62 -18.26 4.25
N ILE A 61 8.27 -19.40 4.59
CA ILE A 61 9.52 -19.45 5.37
C ILE A 61 10.52 -20.34 4.67
N ILE A 62 11.69 -19.80 4.29
CA ILE A 62 12.78 -20.56 3.67
C ILE A 62 14.06 -20.35 4.49
N ASN A 63 14.50 -21.37 5.16
CA ASN A 63 15.75 -21.33 5.93
C ASN A 63 16.95 -21.69 5.05
N GLY A 64 17.99 -20.87 5.09
CA GLY A 64 19.24 -21.11 4.41
C GLY A 64 20.03 -22.28 5.00
N GLY A 65 20.66 -23.07 4.14
CA GLY A 65 21.43 -24.26 4.54
C GLY A 65 22.78 -23.93 5.20
N LYS A 66 23.26 -22.67 5.12
CA LYS A 66 24.54 -22.27 5.73
C LYS A 66 24.42 -21.86 7.21
N GLY A 67 23.26 -22.03 7.84
CA GLY A 67 23.05 -21.78 9.26
C GLY A 67 22.40 -20.42 9.55
N GLU A 68 22.62 -19.93 10.78
CA GLU A 68 22.04 -18.68 11.25
C GLU A 68 22.53 -17.47 10.46
N GLY A 69 21.67 -16.44 10.34
CA GLY A 69 21.94 -15.20 9.63
C GLY A 69 20.75 -14.26 9.74
N LYS A 70 20.72 -13.24 8.91
CA LYS A 70 19.62 -12.27 8.85
C LYS A 70 18.28 -12.92 8.48
N LYS A 71 17.21 -12.28 8.95
CA LYS A 71 15.84 -12.57 8.53
C LYS A 71 15.35 -11.41 7.67
N VAL A 72 15.20 -11.66 6.39
CA VAL A 72 14.76 -10.65 5.41
C VAL A 72 13.36 -10.99 4.94
N LEU A 73 12.49 -9.99 4.91
CA LEU A 73 11.08 -10.14 4.53
C LEU A 73 10.80 -9.42 3.21
N LEU A 74 10.17 -10.11 2.27
CA LEU A 74 9.49 -9.54 1.10
C LEU A 74 7.99 -9.43 1.39
N ARG A 75 7.37 -8.29 1.10
CA ARG A 75 5.92 -8.17 1.03
C ARG A 75 5.43 -8.33 -0.41
N ALA A 76 4.44 -9.17 -0.62
CA ALA A 76 3.64 -9.30 -1.82
C ALA A 76 2.16 -9.21 -1.42
N ASP A 77 1.49 -8.12 -1.79
CA ASP A 77 0.06 -7.96 -1.58
C ASP A 77 -0.76 -8.84 -2.52
N ILE A 78 -2.01 -9.20 -2.12
CA ILE A 78 -2.79 -10.22 -2.83
C ILE A 78 -4.24 -9.84 -3.13
N ASP A 79 -4.73 -8.72 -2.61
CA ASP A 79 -6.12 -8.28 -2.77
C ASP A 79 -6.36 -7.55 -4.09
N ALA A 80 -7.65 -7.42 -4.44
CA ALA A 80 -8.12 -6.75 -5.64
C ALA A 80 -9.15 -5.67 -5.30
N LEU A 81 -9.37 -4.77 -6.25
CA LEU A 81 -10.29 -3.64 -6.15
C LEU A 81 -11.72 -4.01 -6.55
N GLU A 82 -12.69 -3.38 -5.89
CA GLU A 82 -14.09 -3.39 -6.28
C GLU A 82 -14.32 -2.45 -7.48
N LEU A 83 -13.83 -2.87 -8.64
CA LEU A 83 -13.81 -2.14 -9.90
C LEU A 83 -14.05 -3.12 -11.06
N PRO A 84 -14.88 -2.81 -12.08
CA PRO A 84 -15.02 -3.69 -13.24
C PRO A 84 -13.71 -3.81 -14.02
N ASP A 85 -13.44 -4.97 -14.60
CA ASP A 85 -12.38 -5.18 -15.57
C ASP A 85 -12.91 -4.93 -16.99
N CYS A 86 -12.40 -3.89 -17.64
CA CYS A 86 -12.72 -3.49 -19.01
C CYS A 86 -11.53 -3.62 -19.97
N THR A 87 -10.53 -4.45 -19.64
CA THR A 87 -9.34 -4.68 -20.47
C THR A 87 -9.67 -5.40 -21.79
N GLY A 88 -10.70 -6.23 -21.82
CA GLY A 88 -11.07 -7.06 -22.97
C GLY A 88 -10.05 -8.16 -23.30
N LYS A 89 -9.12 -8.46 -22.39
CA LYS A 89 -8.11 -9.51 -22.55
C LYS A 89 -8.71 -10.91 -22.37
N PRO A 90 -8.12 -11.95 -22.96
CA PRO A 90 -8.59 -13.34 -22.78
C PRO A 90 -8.59 -13.80 -21.33
N TYR A 91 -7.78 -13.17 -20.48
CA TYR A 91 -7.64 -13.42 -19.04
C TYR A 91 -8.31 -12.35 -18.17
N ALA A 92 -9.20 -11.54 -18.73
CA ALA A 92 -9.98 -10.57 -17.97
C ALA A 92 -10.73 -11.23 -16.82
N SER A 93 -11.00 -10.46 -15.77
CA SER A 93 -11.68 -10.95 -14.57
C SER A 93 -12.97 -11.71 -14.88
N LYS A 94 -13.14 -12.89 -14.27
CA LYS A 94 -14.36 -13.70 -14.31
C LYS A 94 -15.30 -13.40 -13.14
N ARG A 95 -14.90 -12.48 -12.24
CA ARG A 95 -15.70 -12.05 -11.08
C ARG A 95 -16.21 -10.62 -11.34
N PRO A 96 -17.50 -10.45 -11.71
CA PRO A 96 -18.03 -9.13 -12.06
C PRO A 96 -17.83 -8.10 -10.95
N GLY A 97 -17.32 -6.92 -11.32
CA GLY A 97 -17.07 -5.82 -10.38
C GLY A 97 -15.79 -5.93 -9.55
N LEU A 98 -14.91 -6.90 -9.87
CA LEU A 98 -13.59 -7.04 -9.25
C LEU A 98 -12.48 -7.05 -10.31
N ASN A 99 -11.36 -6.40 -10.01
CA ASN A 99 -10.21 -6.30 -10.90
C ASN A 99 -8.90 -6.11 -10.12
N HIS A 100 -7.82 -6.76 -10.53
CA HIS A 100 -6.47 -6.47 -10.06
C HIS A 100 -5.90 -5.19 -10.71
N ALA A 101 -6.60 -4.07 -10.55
CA ALA A 101 -6.24 -2.79 -11.17
C ALA A 101 -5.12 -2.04 -10.44
N CYS A 102 -4.46 -2.67 -9.46
CA CYS A 102 -3.25 -2.19 -8.81
C CYS A 102 -2.02 -3.07 -9.08
N GLY A 103 -2.20 -4.24 -9.70
CA GLY A 103 -1.11 -5.14 -10.08
C GLY A 103 -0.70 -6.14 -9.00
N HIS A 104 -1.50 -6.34 -7.95
CA HIS A 104 -1.21 -7.28 -6.87
C HIS A 104 -1.15 -8.74 -7.33
N ASP A 105 -1.86 -9.10 -8.41
CA ASP A 105 -1.70 -10.37 -9.12
C ASP A 105 -0.25 -10.61 -9.57
N SER A 106 0.44 -9.54 -9.98
CA SER A 106 1.85 -9.58 -10.37
C SER A 106 2.77 -9.72 -9.17
N HIS A 107 2.51 -8.99 -8.08
CA HIS A 107 3.32 -9.05 -6.86
C HIS A 107 3.22 -10.45 -6.22
N THR A 108 1.99 -10.99 -6.11
CA THR A 108 1.75 -12.36 -5.67
C THR A 108 2.52 -13.37 -6.53
N THR A 109 2.48 -13.21 -7.85
CA THR A 109 3.14 -14.10 -8.80
C THR A 109 4.66 -14.01 -8.69
N MET A 110 5.23 -12.80 -8.59
CA MET A 110 6.67 -12.60 -8.39
C MET A 110 7.11 -13.22 -7.06
N GLY A 111 6.37 -13.00 -5.97
CA GLY A 111 6.63 -13.62 -4.68
C GLY A 111 6.66 -15.16 -4.72
N LEU A 112 5.74 -15.81 -5.46
CA LEU A 112 5.73 -17.26 -5.66
C LEU A 112 6.95 -17.73 -6.49
N GLY A 113 7.29 -17.01 -7.56
CA GLY A 113 8.47 -17.27 -8.38
C GLY A 113 9.76 -17.17 -7.56
N THR A 114 9.86 -16.11 -6.76
CA THR A 114 10.99 -15.86 -5.85
C THR A 114 11.11 -16.93 -4.78
N ALA A 115 9.99 -17.34 -4.17
CA ALA A 115 9.98 -18.46 -3.22
C ALA A 115 10.54 -19.74 -3.84
N LYS A 116 10.09 -20.07 -5.05
CA LYS A 116 10.54 -21.28 -5.77
C LYS A 116 12.03 -21.25 -6.07
N VAL A 117 12.54 -20.13 -6.62
CA VAL A 117 13.98 -20.00 -6.95
C VAL A 117 14.84 -20.03 -5.69
N LEU A 118 14.44 -19.33 -4.62
CA LEU A 118 15.21 -19.31 -3.37
C LEU A 118 15.20 -20.65 -2.65
N ASN A 119 14.11 -21.41 -2.69
CA ASN A 119 14.09 -22.77 -2.15
C ASN A 119 15.05 -23.72 -2.89
N GLU A 120 15.19 -23.59 -4.21
CA GLU A 120 16.21 -24.32 -4.98
C GLU A 120 17.64 -23.89 -4.64
N LEU A 121 17.82 -22.64 -4.20
CA LEU A 121 19.12 -22.07 -3.86
C LEU A 121 19.43 -22.06 -2.36
N LYS A 122 18.58 -22.65 -1.51
CA LYS A 122 18.68 -22.52 -0.04
C LYS A 122 20.03 -22.94 0.53
N GLU A 123 20.70 -23.91 -0.06
CA GLU A 123 22.03 -24.36 0.38
C GLU A 123 23.14 -23.33 0.08
N THR A 124 22.82 -22.21 -0.57
CA THR A 124 23.81 -21.20 -0.98
C THR A 124 23.87 -19.98 -0.06
N PHE A 125 22.93 -19.81 0.88
CA PHE A 125 22.86 -18.66 1.79
C PHE A 125 22.65 -19.09 3.24
N ALA A 126 22.92 -18.16 4.17
CA ALA A 126 22.60 -18.27 5.60
C ALA A 126 21.34 -17.45 5.92
N GLY A 127 20.77 -17.64 7.12
CA GLY A 127 19.62 -16.86 7.58
C GLY A 127 18.27 -17.34 7.03
N THR A 128 17.28 -16.47 7.03
CA THR A 128 15.89 -16.85 6.70
C THR A 128 15.28 -15.85 5.72
N VAL A 129 14.70 -16.36 4.66
CA VAL A 129 13.79 -15.63 3.76
C VAL A 129 12.39 -15.78 4.29
N LEU A 130 11.70 -14.67 4.43
CA LEU A 130 10.27 -14.57 4.73
C LEU A 130 9.56 -13.90 3.55
N ILE A 131 8.44 -14.47 3.10
CA ILE A 131 7.61 -13.83 2.08
C ILE A 131 6.20 -13.71 2.64
N ALA A 132 5.77 -12.47 2.87
CA ALA A 132 4.44 -12.13 3.35
C ALA A 132 3.51 -11.96 2.13
N PHE A 133 2.68 -12.94 1.85
CA PHE A 133 1.55 -12.80 0.95
C PHE A 133 0.43 -12.12 1.74
N GLN A 134 0.35 -10.80 1.58
CA GLN A 134 -0.40 -9.92 2.46
C GLN A 134 -1.77 -9.58 1.87
N PRO A 135 -2.89 -9.84 2.56
CA PRO A 135 -4.22 -9.41 2.15
C PRO A 135 -4.45 -7.92 2.43
N ALA A 136 -5.54 -7.38 1.91
CA ALA A 136 -6.16 -6.12 2.35
C ALA A 136 -5.24 -4.89 2.38
N GLU A 137 -4.36 -4.74 1.37
CA GLU A 137 -3.55 -3.54 1.19
C GLU A 137 -4.43 -2.34 0.89
N GLU A 138 -5.41 -2.48 -0.02
CA GLU A 138 -6.27 -1.42 -0.54
C GLU A 138 -7.16 -0.73 0.53
N ILE A 139 -7.26 -1.33 1.70
CA ILE A 139 -7.95 -0.75 2.86
C ILE A 139 -7.01 -0.51 4.05
N GLY A 140 -5.69 -0.69 3.89
CA GLY A 140 -4.68 -0.45 4.94
C GLY A 140 -4.84 -1.33 6.17
N ALA A 141 -5.25 -2.60 5.99
CA ALA A 141 -5.54 -3.50 7.10
C ALA A 141 -4.61 -4.73 7.17
N GLY A 142 -4.00 -5.11 6.04
CA GLY A 142 -3.24 -6.35 5.94
C GLY A 142 -1.89 -6.32 6.64
N ALA A 143 -1.09 -5.28 6.43
CA ALA A 143 0.20 -5.13 7.08
C ALA A 143 0.05 -5.13 8.61
N LYS A 144 -0.99 -4.48 9.14
CA LYS A 144 -1.31 -4.46 10.57
C LYS A 144 -1.57 -5.86 11.13
N GLN A 145 -2.20 -6.76 10.34
CA GLN A 145 -2.41 -8.15 10.76
C GLN A 145 -1.08 -8.89 10.90
N PHE A 146 -0.15 -8.69 9.94
CA PHE A 146 1.19 -9.27 10.00
C PHE A 146 1.97 -8.76 11.20
N VAL A 147 2.00 -7.45 11.42
CA VAL A 147 2.66 -6.82 12.60
C VAL A 147 2.04 -7.33 13.90
N ALA A 148 0.72 -7.34 14.03
CA ALA A 148 0.03 -7.79 15.24
C ALA A 148 0.17 -9.29 15.50
N SER A 149 0.51 -10.09 14.49
CA SER A 149 0.68 -11.54 14.64
C SER A 149 1.89 -11.94 15.49
N GLY A 150 2.87 -11.04 15.66
CA GLY A 150 4.16 -11.33 16.30
C GLY A 150 5.10 -12.22 15.48
N LYS A 151 4.66 -12.74 14.32
CA LYS A 151 5.43 -13.68 13.50
C LYS A 151 6.62 -13.04 12.78
N ILE A 152 6.58 -11.72 12.63
CA ILE A 152 7.60 -10.92 11.96
C ILE A 152 8.39 -10.01 12.91
N ASP A 153 8.23 -10.15 14.24
CA ASP A 153 8.92 -9.29 15.22
C ASP A 153 10.45 -9.34 15.11
N ASN A 154 10.96 -10.49 14.68
CA ASN A 154 12.40 -10.78 14.63
C ASN A 154 13.01 -10.62 13.23
N ILE A 155 12.36 -9.91 12.32
CA ILE A 155 12.98 -9.57 11.03
C ILE A 155 14.05 -8.48 11.23
N ASP A 156 15.09 -8.53 10.43
CA ASP A 156 16.15 -7.52 10.42
C ASP A 156 15.82 -6.38 9.47
N GLU A 157 15.17 -6.70 8.35
CA GLU A 157 14.77 -5.74 7.33
C GLU A 157 13.63 -6.28 6.46
N SER A 158 12.91 -5.37 5.79
CA SER A 158 11.86 -5.71 4.84
C SER A 158 12.02 -4.98 3.52
N PHE A 159 11.46 -5.53 2.45
CA PHE A 159 11.35 -4.83 1.18
C PHE A 159 10.08 -5.20 0.43
N ALA A 160 9.69 -4.33 -0.51
CA ALA A 160 8.62 -4.59 -1.45
C ALA A 160 8.96 -4.01 -2.83
N ILE A 161 8.42 -4.61 -3.88
CA ILE A 161 8.45 -4.09 -5.24
C ILE A 161 7.01 -3.91 -5.69
N HIS A 162 6.67 -2.70 -6.14
CA HIS A 162 5.39 -2.44 -6.76
C HIS A 162 5.54 -2.21 -8.27
N VAL A 163 4.71 -2.82 -9.09
CA VAL A 163 4.67 -2.53 -10.53
C VAL A 163 4.14 -1.11 -10.76
N ASN A 164 4.65 -0.42 -11.78
CA ASN A 164 4.26 0.97 -12.06
C ASN A 164 4.02 1.17 -13.56
N SER A 165 2.75 1.37 -13.92
CA SER A 165 2.33 1.63 -15.30
C SER A 165 2.70 3.03 -15.81
N GLY A 166 3.19 3.92 -14.97
CA GLY A 166 3.77 5.20 -15.37
C GLY A 166 5.23 5.11 -15.81
N LEU A 167 5.88 3.95 -15.62
CA LEU A 167 7.26 3.69 -15.99
C LEU A 167 7.35 2.61 -17.06
N PRO A 168 8.19 2.80 -18.12
CA PRO A 168 8.38 1.76 -19.12
C PRO A 168 9.09 0.53 -18.55
N VAL A 169 8.79 -0.64 -19.12
CA VAL A 169 9.54 -1.89 -18.86
C VAL A 169 11.04 -1.63 -19.05
N GLY A 170 11.85 -2.20 -18.16
CA GLY A 170 13.30 -1.91 -18.11
C GLY A 170 13.65 -0.70 -17.26
N SER A 171 12.66 -0.05 -16.63
CA SER A 171 12.90 0.98 -15.61
C SER A 171 12.69 0.43 -14.21
N PHE A 172 13.50 0.89 -13.27
CA PHE A 172 13.30 0.65 -11.84
C PHE A 172 13.61 1.92 -11.04
N ALA A 173 12.69 2.33 -10.18
CA ALA A 173 12.89 3.50 -9.35
C ALA A 173 13.03 3.11 -7.87
N VAL A 174 14.09 3.58 -7.23
CA VAL A 174 14.32 3.41 -5.78
C VAL A 174 15.27 4.48 -5.26
N GLU A 175 14.85 5.14 -4.18
CA GLU A 175 15.70 6.11 -3.47
C GLU A 175 15.45 6.06 -1.96
N GLY A 176 16.35 6.63 -1.18
CA GLY A 176 16.20 6.77 0.27
C GLY A 176 15.26 7.91 0.65
N GLY A 177 14.60 7.78 1.80
CA GLY A 177 13.67 8.80 2.29
C GLY A 177 12.20 8.56 1.87
N PRO A 178 11.35 9.60 1.93
CA PRO A 178 9.91 9.46 1.72
C PRO A 178 9.55 9.08 0.28
N VAL A 179 8.80 8.00 0.10
CA VAL A 179 8.32 7.49 -1.20
C VAL A 179 6.82 7.74 -1.36
N ASN A 180 6.01 7.29 -0.39
CA ASN A 180 4.56 7.49 -0.39
C ASN A 180 4.12 8.25 0.86
N ALA A 181 3.06 9.06 0.71
CA ALA A 181 2.48 9.78 1.84
C ALA A 181 1.70 8.85 2.77
N SER A 182 1.49 9.28 4.02
CA SER A 182 0.49 8.66 4.89
C SER A 182 -0.93 8.88 4.36
N CYS A 183 -1.84 8.03 4.79
CA CYS A 183 -3.28 8.19 4.60
C CYS A 183 -3.99 8.02 5.93
N ASP A 184 -4.56 9.10 6.43
CA ASP A 184 -5.47 9.06 7.57
C ASP A 184 -6.80 9.66 7.17
N ILE A 185 -7.88 9.02 7.58
CA ILE A 185 -9.24 9.46 7.32
C ILE A 185 -9.85 9.92 8.64
N PHE A 186 -10.57 11.03 8.63
CA PHE A 186 -11.30 11.48 9.79
C PHE A 186 -12.78 11.68 9.48
N LYS A 187 -13.58 11.45 10.51
CA LYS A 187 -15.00 11.73 10.54
C LYS A 187 -15.32 12.58 11.75
N ILE A 188 -15.78 13.81 11.51
CA ILE A 188 -16.19 14.74 12.54
C ILE A 188 -17.71 14.78 12.58
N LYS A 189 -18.27 14.64 13.79
CA LYS A 189 -19.68 14.86 14.08
C LYS A 189 -19.83 16.08 14.96
N ILE A 190 -20.72 16.96 14.55
CA ILE A 190 -21.10 18.17 15.31
C ILE A 190 -22.56 18.07 15.66
N THR A 191 -22.86 18.14 16.95
CA THR A 191 -24.25 18.11 17.45
C THR A 191 -24.59 19.46 18.06
N GLY A 192 -25.58 20.12 17.48
CA GLY A 192 -26.10 21.41 17.90
C GLY A 192 -27.43 21.27 18.63
N LYS A 193 -28.30 22.24 18.41
CA LYS A 193 -29.66 22.28 18.96
C LYS A 193 -30.61 22.89 17.94
N SER A 194 -31.62 22.12 17.52
CA SER A 194 -32.65 22.62 16.59
C SER A 194 -33.47 23.77 17.16
N ALA A 195 -33.84 24.68 16.27
CA ALA A 195 -34.77 25.74 16.54
C ALA A 195 -35.49 26.20 15.25
N HIS A 196 -36.54 26.98 15.36
CA HIS A 196 -37.13 27.65 14.21
C HIS A 196 -36.14 28.68 13.66
N VAL A 197 -35.85 28.69 12.35
CA VAL A 197 -34.87 29.62 11.74
C VAL A 197 -35.19 31.09 12.05
N GLY A 198 -36.47 31.46 12.16
CA GLY A 198 -36.90 32.81 12.62
C GLY A 198 -36.63 33.13 14.12
N ARG A 199 -36.14 32.13 14.88
CA ARG A 199 -35.77 32.26 16.30
C ARG A 199 -34.42 31.56 16.58
N PRO A 200 -33.35 31.94 15.87
CA PRO A 200 -32.07 31.21 15.90
C PRO A 200 -31.40 31.25 17.29
N HIS A 201 -31.69 32.25 18.12
CA HIS A 201 -31.16 32.39 19.48
C HIS A 201 -31.59 31.27 20.45
N LEU A 202 -32.56 30.45 20.07
CA LEU A 202 -33.03 29.30 20.84
C LEU A 202 -32.31 27.99 20.47
N GLY A 203 -31.50 27.99 19.40
CA GLY A 203 -30.75 26.88 18.90
C GLY A 203 -29.25 27.07 18.97
N HIS A 204 -28.51 26.01 18.56
CA HIS A 204 -27.08 26.05 18.23
C HIS A 204 -26.95 25.43 16.86
N ASP A 205 -26.35 26.13 15.90
CA ASP A 205 -26.41 25.75 14.48
C ASP A 205 -25.22 24.87 14.08
N ALA A 206 -25.48 23.57 13.95
CA ALA A 206 -24.45 22.61 13.54
C ALA A 206 -23.98 22.86 12.08
N LEU A 207 -24.86 23.37 11.19
CA LEU A 207 -24.49 23.66 9.80
C LEU A 207 -23.48 24.81 9.70
N VAL A 208 -23.74 25.91 10.41
CA VAL A 208 -22.83 27.05 10.48
C VAL A 208 -21.51 26.63 11.08
N THR A 209 -21.55 25.93 12.22
CA THR A 209 -20.36 25.39 12.91
C THR A 209 -19.51 24.52 11.99
N ALA A 210 -20.12 23.55 11.28
CA ALA A 210 -19.42 22.68 10.35
C ALA A 210 -18.80 23.47 9.18
N SER A 211 -19.50 24.49 8.68
CA SER A 211 -18.96 25.35 7.60
C SER A 211 -17.73 26.13 8.07
N GLU A 212 -17.74 26.67 9.29
CA GLU A 212 -16.58 27.36 9.88
C GLU A 212 -15.41 26.38 10.11
N VAL A 213 -15.68 25.15 10.55
CA VAL A 213 -14.66 24.08 10.66
C VAL A 213 -14.00 23.83 9.32
N VAL A 214 -14.77 23.59 8.26
CA VAL A 214 -14.23 23.31 6.91
C VAL A 214 -13.29 24.43 6.44
N VAL A 215 -13.71 25.69 6.60
CA VAL A 215 -12.91 26.86 6.20
C VAL A 215 -11.64 26.97 7.05
N SER A 216 -11.76 26.79 8.36
CA SER A 216 -10.63 26.96 9.28
C SER A 216 -9.59 25.86 9.14
N LEU A 217 -9.99 24.63 8.85
CA LEU A 217 -9.06 23.52 8.60
C LEU A 217 -8.13 23.82 7.41
N GLN A 218 -8.54 24.66 6.45
CA GLN A 218 -7.65 25.05 5.32
C GLN A 218 -6.45 25.89 5.78
N THR A 219 -6.48 26.46 6.97
CA THR A 219 -5.35 27.25 7.50
C THR A 219 -4.20 26.38 7.99
N ILE A 220 -4.42 25.10 8.28
CA ILE A 220 -3.40 24.20 8.84
C ILE A 220 -2.17 24.13 7.91
N VAL A 221 -2.35 23.72 6.67
CA VAL A 221 -1.25 23.62 5.71
C VAL A 221 -0.62 24.98 5.43
N ALA A 222 -1.45 26.02 5.35
CA ALA A 222 -0.96 27.35 4.99
C ALA A 222 -0.25 28.11 6.14
N ARG A 223 -0.45 27.72 7.42
CA ARG A 223 0.02 28.49 8.59
C ARG A 223 0.73 27.68 9.66
N GLU A 224 0.57 26.35 9.68
CA GLU A 224 1.10 25.50 10.75
C GLU A 224 2.09 24.44 10.22
N VAL A 225 2.06 24.11 8.93
CA VAL A 225 3.03 23.20 8.30
C VAL A 225 4.22 24.00 7.79
N ASN A 226 5.45 23.46 7.95
CA ASN A 226 6.64 24.06 7.37
C ASN A 226 6.46 24.20 5.85
N PRO A 227 6.68 25.38 5.24
CA PRO A 227 6.46 25.62 3.81
C PRO A 227 7.22 24.68 2.85
N ILE A 228 8.28 24.03 3.30
CA ILE A 228 9.04 23.04 2.51
C ILE A 228 8.50 21.61 2.68
N ASP A 229 7.64 21.37 3.66
CA ASP A 229 7.01 20.07 3.88
C ASP A 229 5.76 19.93 3.00
N ARG A 230 5.60 18.76 2.43
CA ARG A 230 4.41 18.44 1.62
C ARG A 230 3.35 17.81 2.50
N ALA A 231 2.19 18.43 2.57
CA ALA A 231 1.05 17.93 3.35
C ALA A 231 -0.28 18.28 2.68
N VAL A 232 -1.29 17.47 2.96
CA VAL A 232 -2.68 17.72 2.51
C VAL A 232 -3.62 17.58 3.69
N VAL A 233 -4.58 18.51 3.79
CA VAL A 233 -5.80 18.39 4.59
C VAL A 233 -6.97 18.58 3.63
N GLY A 234 -7.64 17.48 3.29
CA GLY A 234 -8.73 17.47 2.32
C GLY A 234 -10.06 17.13 2.97
N ILE A 235 -11.11 17.89 2.66
CA ILE A 235 -12.49 17.59 3.06
C ILE A 235 -13.25 17.17 1.81
N GLY A 236 -13.74 15.93 1.80
CA GLY A 236 -14.47 15.36 0.67
C GLY A 236 -15.98 15.39 0.82
N LYS A 237 -16.50 15.51 2.08
CA LYS A 237 -17.93 15.44 2.33
C LYS A 237 -18.32 16.32 3.51
N LEU A 238 -19.43 17.04 3.34
CA LEU A 238 -20.13 17.77 4.38
C LEU A 238 -21.64 17.56 4.22
N ASN A 239 -22.28 17.00 5.24
CA ASN A 239 -23.72 16.84 5.32
C ASN A 239 -24.23 17.58 6.55
N ALA A 240 -25.28 18.40 6.42
CA ALA A 240 -25.85 19.14 7.55
C ALA A 240 -27.30 19.51 7.33
N GLY A 241 -28.06 19.48 8.41
CA GLY A 241 -29.46 19.96 8.44
C GLY A 241 -30.45 19.07 7.69
N THR A 242 -31.74 19.39 7.83
CA THR A 242 -32.85 18.61 7.27
C THR A 242 -33.83 19.42 6.45
N ARG A 243 -33.99 20.68 6.74
CA ARG A 243 -34.98 21.56 6.08
C ARG A 243 -34.59 23.05 6.19
N TYR A 244 -34.92 23.83 5.18
CA TYR A 244 -34.58 25.27 5.05
C TYR A 244 -35.04 26.17 6.22
N ASN A 245 -36.03 25.78 6.99
CA ASN A 245 -36.62 26.57 8.07
C ASN A 245 -36.34 26.01 9.48
N ILE A 246 -35.38 25.09 9.60
CA ILE A 246 -34.95 24.51 10.88
C ILE A 246 -33.46 24.77 11.05
N VAL A 247 -33.03 25.33 12.19
CA VAL A 247 -31.63 25.38 12.61
C VAL A 247 -31.10 23.96 12.70
N ALA A 248 -29.98 23.66 12.03
CA ALA A 248 -29.43 22.29 11.95
C ALA A 248 -29.00 21.77 13.33
N ASN A 249 -29.50 20.58 13.70
CA ASN A 249 -29.07 19.87 14.89
C ASN A 249 -27.81 19.11 14.70
N ASP A 250 -27.61 18.58 13.48
CA ASP A 250 -26.51 17.65 13.18
C ASP A 250 -25.75 18.09 11.93
N ALA A 251 -24.43 17.89 11.98
CA ALA A 251 -23.57 17.98 10.83
C ALA A 251 -22.49 16.89 10.90
N GLU A 252 -22.10 16.39 9.74
CA GLU A 252 -21.04 15.39 9.56
C GLU A 252 -20.05 15.86 8.50
N ILE A 253 -18.76 15.81 8.82
CA ILE A 253 -17.64 16.12 7.92
C ILE A 253 -16.79 14.88 7.77
N GLU A 254 -16.46 14.48 6.54
CA GLU A 254 -15.48 13.44 6.26
C GLU A 254 -14.31 14.01 5.45
N GLY A 255 -13.09 13.69 5.86
CA GLY A 255 -11.88 14.19 5.23
C GLY A 255 -10.70 13.26 5.39
N THR A 256 -9.57 13.65 4.80
CA THR A 256 -8.30 12.93 4.86
C THR A 256 -7.14 13.87 5.08
N ILE A 257 -6.10 13.36 5.74
CA ILE A 257 -4.79 14.02 5.78
C ILE A 257 -3.74 13.15 5.11
N ARG A 258 -2.73 13.81 4.53
CA ARG A 258 -1.56 13.19 3.90
C ARG A 258 -0.29 13.88 4.37
N ALA A 259 0.76 13.12 4.68
CA ALA A 259 2.05 13.65 5.10
C ALA A 259 3.19 12.68 4.72
N PHE A 260 4.40 13.21 4.55
CA PHE A 260 5.60 12.41 4.23
C PHE A 260 6.50 12.14 5.44
N SER A 261 6.09 12.55 6.63
CA SER A 261 6.79 12.26 7.88
C SER A 261 5.81 11.92 9.00
N HIS A 262 6.26 11.12 9.96
CA HIS A 262 5.49 10.79 11.15
C HIS A 262 5.19 12.04 12.00
N GLU A 263 6.13 12.99 12.06
CA GLU A 263 5.99 14.24 12.81
C GLU A 263 4.87 15.11 12.22
N THR A 264 4.94 15.39 10.91
CA THR A 264 3.91 16.18 10.21
C THR A 264 2.55 15.49 10.29
N ARG A 265 2.48 14.16 10.13
CA ARG A 265 1.25 13.36 10.29
C ARG A 265 0.61 13.56 11.67
N ALA A 266 1.41 13.46 12.74
CA ALA A 266 0.94 13.65 14.11
C ALA A 266 0.45 15.08 14.35
N HIS A 267 1.19 16.08 13.84
CA HIS A 267 0.80 17.49 13.91
C HIS A 267 -0.53 17.75 13.19
N LEU A 268 -0.73 17.22 11.98
CA LEU A 268 -1.99 17.38 11.24
C LEU A 268 -3.18 16.81 12.01
N LYS A 269 -3.05 15.62 12.62
CA LYS A 269 -4.11 15.00 13.44
C LYS A 269 -4.46 15.87 14.66
N GLU A 270 -3.45 16.38 15.34
CA GLU A 270 -3.64 17.31 16.47
C GLU A 270 -4.35 18.58 16.02
N ALA A 271 -3.85 19.23 14.95
CA ALA A 271 -4.37 20.51 14.46
C ALA A 271 -5.83 20.41 13.99
N VAL A 272 -6.18 19.34 13.23
CA VAL A 272 -7.57 19.08 12.82
C VAL A 272 -8.47 18.93 14.04
N THR A 273 -8.06 18.13 15.02
CA THR A 273 -8.86 17.89 16.23
C THR A 273 -9.01 19.17 17.05
N ARG A 274 -7.93 19.91 17.28
CA ARG A 274 -7.92 21.16 18.06
C ARG A 274 -8.80 22.24 17.44
N ILE A 275 -8.65 22.48 16.13
CA ILE A 275 -9.41 23.54 15.44
C ILE A 275 -10.90 23.18 15.40
N ALA A 276 -11.25 21.96 15.02
CA ALA A 276 -12.64 21.55 14.93
C ALA A 276 -13.34 21.59 16.30
N LYS A 277 -12.67 21.10 17.35
CA LYS A 277 -13.17 21.16 18.73
C LYS A 277 -13.35 22.61 19.20
N GLY A 278 -12.34 23.47 18.97
CA GLY A 278 -12.40 24.86 19.39
C GLY A 278 -13.55 25.63 18.75
N ILE A 279 -13.85 25.40 17.47
CA ILE A 279 -14.97 26.03 16.76
C ILE A 279 -16.30 25.47 17.26
N ALA A 280 -16.42 24.18 17.50
CA ALA A 280 -17.64 23.60 18.06
C ALA A 280 -17.95 24.19 19.44
N GLU A 281 -16.95 24.30 20.32
CA GLU A 281 -17.08 24.92 21.64
C GLU A 281 -17.47 26.40 21.55
N LEU A 282 -16.87 27.17 20.64
CA LEU A 282 -17.19 28.56 20.38
C LEU A 282 -18.68 28.74 20.01
N ASN A 283 -19.21 27.81 19.21
CA ASN A 283 -20.58 27.81 18.73
C ASN A 283 -21.55 27.04 19.66
N ARG A 284 -21.10 26.59 20.81
CA ARG A 284 -21.86 25.84 21.81
C ARG A 284 -22.47 24.55 21.27
N CYS A 285 -21.76 23.88 20.35
CA CYS A 285 -22.08 22.57 19.81
C CYS A 285 -21.19 21.50 20.46
N ASP A 286 -21.70 20.26 20.54
CA ASP A 286 -20.90 19.10 20.91
C ASP A 286 -20.05 18.63 19.71
N PHE A 287 -18.91 18.01 20.02
CA PHE A 287 -17.92 17.58 19.04
C PHE A 287 -17.47 16.15 19.32
N GLU A 288 -17.46 15.33 18.27
CA GLU A 288 -16.85 14.00 18.25
C GLU A 288 -15.98 13.89 17.00
N ILE A 289 -14.87 13.15 17.09
CA ILE A 289 -14.01 12.84 15.95
C ILE A 289 -13.53 11.39 16.04
N ASP A 290 -13.70 10.66 14.92
CA ASP A 290 -13.16 9.33 14.72
C ASP A 290 -12.04 9.40 13.70
N TRP A 291 -10.95 8.67 13.97
CA TRP A 291 -9.80 8.53 13.08
C TRP A 291 -9.67 7.10 12.58
N TYR A 292 -9.42 6.95 11.30
CA TYR A 292 -9.00 5.70 10.69
C TYR A 292 -7.60 5.87 10.08
N ASP A 293 -6.61 5.22 10.68
CA ASP A 293 -5.22 5.23 10.25
C ASP A 293 -5.05 4.18 9.14
N ALA A 294 -5.21 4.55 7.87
CA ALA A 294 -5.12 3.60 6.76
C ALA A 294 -3.65 3.17 6.54
N ALA A 295 -2.73 4.13 6.37
CA ALA A 295 -1.31 3.83 6.21
C ALA A 295 -0.42 4.94 6.80
N ALA A 296 0.70 4.56 7.38
CA ALA A 296 1.81 5.47 7.71
C ALA A 296 2.52 5.96 6.42
N PRO A 297 3.43 6.94 6.46
CA PRO A 297 4.24 7.28 5.30
C PRO A 297 5.25 6.16 5.00
N VAL A 298 5.40 5.78 3.72
CA VAL A 298 6.47 4.88 3.29
C VAL A 298 7.77 5.67 3.22
N ILE A 299 8.70 5.34 4.12
CA ILE A 299 10.01 6.02 4.21
C ILE A 299 11.11 4.97 4.08
N ASN A 300 11.75 4.95 2.92
CA ASN A 300 12.87 4.05 2.65
C ASN A 300 14.08 4.36 3.52
N THR A 301 14.68 3.33 4.10
CA THR A 301 15.98 3.42 4.77
C THR A 301 17.06 3.72 3.72
N PRO A 302 17.80 4.85 3.83
CA PRO A 302 18.73 5.28 2.78
C PRO A 302 19.77 4.23 2.42
N GLU A 303 20.37 3.57 3.40
CA GLU A 303 21.41 2.55 3.20
C GLU A 303 20.85 1.31 2.45
N LEU A 304 19.60 0.93 2.73
CA LEU A 304 18.95 -0.18 2.02
C LEU A 304 18.57 0.21 0.59
N ALA A 305 18.18 1.46 0.37
CA ALA A 305 17.92 1.97 -0.98
C ALA A 305 19.20 1.95 -1.83
N GLU A 306 20.34 2.40 -1.29
CA GLU A 306 21.63 2.32 -1.98
C GLU A 306 22.05 0.88 -2.29
N GLU A 307 21.84 -0.06 -1.36
CA GLU A 307 22.10 -1.49 -1.63
C GLU A 307 21.17 -2.03 -2.71
N PHE A 308 19.90 -1.64 -2.69
CA PHE A 308 18.95 -2.05 -3.72
C PHE A 308 19.35 -1.51 -5.10
N GLN A 309 19.76 -0.23 -5.19
CA GLN A 309 20.31 0.36 -6.43
C GLN A 309 21.49 -0.44 -6.96
N LYS A 310 22.43 -0.85 -6.10
CA LYS A 310 23.58 -1.68 -6.48
C LYS A 310 23.18 -3.07 -7.01
N VAL A 311 22.11 -3.65 -6.47
CA VAL A 311 21.57 -4.92 -6.95
C VAL A 311 20.93 -4.73 -8.32
N VAL A 312 20.02 -3.75 -8.45
CA VAL A 312 19.26 -3.48 -9.67
C VAL A 312 20.16 -3.08 -10.83
N SER A 313 21.20 -2.28 -10.59
CA SER A 313 22.17 -1.88 -11.63
C SER A 313 22.92 -3.06 -12.29
N LYS A 314 22.86 -4.25 -11.70
CA LYS A 314 23.45 -5.48 -12.22
C LYS A 314 22.41 -6.44 -12.82
N VAL A 315 21.16 -6.02 -12.92
CA VAL A 315 20.07 -6.79 -13.54
C VAL A 315 20.04 -6.47 -15.01
N GLU A 316 20.28 -7.48 -15.83
CA GLU A 316 20.22 -7.34 -17.30
C GLU A 316 18.75 -7.22 -17.73
N GLY A 317 18.43 -6.16 -18.46
CA GLY A 317 17.06 -5.79 -18.83
C GLY A 317 16.49 -4.65 -18.00
N ILE A 318 17.24 -4.14 -17.01
CA ILE A 318 16.99 -2.84 -16.38
C ILE A 318 18.01 -1.86 -16.96
N ASP A 319 17.56 -1.04 -17.89
CA ASP A 319 18.39 -0.06 -18.60
C ASP A 319 18.24 1.35 -18.00
N ASN A 320 17.21 1.57 -17.18
CA ASN A 320 16.90 2.87 -16.60
C ASN A 320 16.68 2.75 -15.08
N LEU A 321 17.74 2.91 -14.30
CA LEU A 321 17.66 3.01 -12.83
C LEU A 321 17.43 4.48 -12.43
N ILE A 322 16.30 4.75 -11.81
CA ILE A 322 15.86 6.08 -11.38
C ILE A 322 16.11 6.22 -9.88
N THR A 323 16.97 7.16 -9.48
CA THR A 323 17.39 7.39 -8.08
C THR A 323 16.91 8.74 -7.54
N ASN A 324 16.01 9.42 -8.27
CA ASN A 324 15.39 10.69 -7.92
C ASN A 324 13.92 10.72 -8.35
N TYR A 325 13.19 9.62 -8.08
CA TYR A 325 11.79 9.52 -8.42
C TYR A 325 10.94 10.42 -7.51
N GLU A 326 9.97 11.14 -8.10
CA GLU A 326 9.10 12.02 -7.33
C GLU A 326 8.18 11.21 -6.41
N SER A 327 8.21 11.54 -5.11
CA SER A 327 7.37 10.87 -4.12
C SER A 327 5.88 11.07 -4.41
N SER A 328 5.08 10.04 -4.18
CA SER A 328 3.65 10.00 -4.46
C SER A 328 2.80 10.41 -3.26
N MET A 329 1.70 11.13 -3.51
CA MET A 329 0.64 11.33 -2.51
C MET A 329 -0.26 10.09 -2.33
N GLY A 330 -0.06 9.02 -3.12
CA GLY A 330 -0.59 7.69 -2.84
C GLY A 330 -0.08 7.17 -1.50
N ALA A 331 -0.74 6.17 -0.96
CA ALA A 331 -0.35 5.49 0.26
C ALA A 331 -0.16 4.00 -0.03
N ASP A 332 0.60 3.30 0.80
CA ASP A 332 0.79 1.86 0.76
C ASP A 332 1.02 1.38 2.19
N ASP A 333 0.29 0.36 2.65
CA ASP A 333 0.38 -0.13 4.02
C ASP A 333 1.68 -0.91 4.32
N PHE A 334 2.54 -1.13 3.31
CA PHE A 334 3.93 -1.56 3.53
C PHE A 334 4.64 -0.67 4.55
N ALA A 335 4.22 0.58 4.67
CA ALA A 335 4.68 1.52 5.68
C ALA A 335 4.61 0.95 7.11
N ASP A 336 3.63 0.10 7.43
CA ASP A 336 3.47 -0.45 8.77
C ASP A 336 4.61 -1.44 9.14
N TYR A 337 5.22 -2.11 8.14
CA TYR A 337 6.45 -2.89 8.35
C TYR A 337 7.66 -1.99 8.67
N LEU A 338 7.65 -0.73 8.22
CA LEU A 338 8.76 0.21 8.35
C LEU A 338 8.73 1.03 9.66
N VAL A 339 7.63 0.97 10.42
CA VAL A 339 7.48 1.79 11.65
C VAL A 339 8.61 1.50 12.65
N ASN A 340 9.00 0.23 12.81
CA ASN A 340 10.00 -0.19 13.79
C ASN A 340 11.16 -1.00 13.19
N LYS A 341 11.19 -1.17 11.87
CA LYS A 341 12.20 -1.97 11.16
C LYS A 341 12.69 -1.22 9.92
N PRO A 342 13.97 -1.34 9.57
CA PRO A 342 14.45 -0.79 8.32
C PRO A 342 13.85 -1.53 7.12
N GLY A 343 13.63 -0.80 6.04
CA GLY A 343 13.17 -1.41 4.82
C GLY A 343 13.24 -0.50 3.61
N VAL A 344 12.89 -1.04 2.47
CA VAL A 344 12.95 -0.35 1.18
C VAL A 344 11.81 -0.77 0.26
N TYR A 345 11.24 0.20 -0.42
CA TYR A 345 10.18 0.06 -1.40
C TYR A 345 10.68 0.53 -2.75
N GLY A 346 10.56 -0.30 -3.78
CA GLY A 346 10.98 0.02 -5.14
C GLY A 346 9.83 -0.08 -6.13
N LEU A 347 9.95 0.65 -7.25
CA LEU A 347 8.95 0.67 -8.32
C LEU A 347 9.51 0.03 -9.57
N LEU A 348 8.86 -1.01 -10.08
CA LEU A 348 9.23 -1.72 -11.31
C LEU A 348 8.34 -1.25 -12.47
N GLY A 349 8.92 -0.66 -13.51
CA GLY A 349 8.19 -0.19 -14.67
C GLY A 349 7.51 -1.33 -15.42
N SER A 350 6.20 -1.18 -15.70
CA SER A 350 5.35 -2.20 -16.31
C SER A 350 4.68 -1.79 -17.62
N GLN A 351 4.97 -0.58 -18.12
CA GLN A 351 4.40 -0.05 -19.36
C GLN A 351 5.21 -0.48 -20.60
N SER A 352 4.54 -0.92 -21.67
CA SER A 352 5.19 -1.18 -22.97
C SER A 352 4.40 -0.68 -24.18
N GLY A 353 3.22 -0.11 -23.97
CA GLY A 353 2.35 0.37 -25.03
C GLY A 353 1.06 0.98 -24.50
N GLU A 354 0.14 1.35 -25.39
CA GLU A 354 -1.13 1.98 -24.98
C GLU A 354 -1.97 1.09 -24.05
N ASP A 355 -1.99 -0.23 -24.29
CA ASP A 355 -2.77 -1.18 -23.50
C ASP A 355 -2.26 -1.32 -22.04
N THR A 356 -1.00 -0.97 -21.77
CA THR A 356 -0.36 -1.05 -20.44
C THR A 356 -0.04 0.33 -19.86
N ALA A 357 -0.59 1.40 -20.44
CA ALA A 357 -0.37 2.78 -20.02
C ALA A 357 -1.46 3.34 -19.09
N TYR A 358 -2.52 2.57 -18.84
CA TYR A 358 -3.56 2.98 -17.92
C TYR A 358 -3.02 3.01 -16.49
N GLY A 359 -3.34 4.08 -15.76
CA GLY A 359 -2.90 4.24 -14.37
C GLY A 359 -3.50 3.19 -13.43
N HIS A 360 -2.90 3.03 -12.27
CA HIS A 360 -3.47 2.21 -11.19
C HIS A 360 -4.90 2.66 -10.87
N HIS A 361 -5.77 1.72 -10.47
CA HIS A 361 -7.20 1.93 -10.18
C HIS A 361 -8.04 2.32 -11.41
N HIS A 362 -7.51 2.12 -12.62
CA HIS A 362 -8.27 2.28 -13.85
C HIS A 362 -8.85 0.93 -14.32
N GLU A 363 -10.10 0.91 -14.79
CA GLU A 363 -10.80 -0.30 -15.24
C GLU A 363 -10.12 -1.06 -16.41
N LYS A 364 -9.18 -0.43 -17.10
CA LYS A 364 -8.37 -1.01 -18.18
C LYS A 364 -6.91 -1.21 -17.80
N PHE A 365 -6.58 -1.16 -16.51
CA PHE A 365 -5.22 -1.40 -16.05
C PHE A 365 -4.76 -2.80 -16.44
N ASP A 366 -3.57 -2.88 -17.02
CA ASP A 366 -2.85 -4.12 -17.32
C ASP A 366 -1.34 -3.83 -17.32
N ILE A 367 -0.55 -4.87 -17.31
CA ILE A 367 0.91 -4.79 -17.30
C ILE A 367 1.53 -5.53 -18.50
N ASP A 368 2.75 -5.21 -18.81
CA ASP A 368 3.58 -6.07 -19.66
C ASP A 368 4.13 -7.23 -18.83
N GLU A 369 3.72 -8.45 -19.14
CA GLU A 369 4.05 -9.66 -18.36
C GLU A 369 5.55 -9.99 -18.34
N ARG A 370 6.38 -9.35 -19.19
CA ARG A 370 7.85 -9.48 -19.13
C ARG A 370 8.44 -9.01 -17.79
N VAL A 371 7.73 -8.14 -17.06
CA VAL A 371 8.16 -7.66 -15.74
C VAL A 371 8.17 -8.77 -14.69
N LEU A 372 7.39 -9.83 -14.86
CA LEU A 372 7.30 -10.91 -13.88
C LEU A 372 8.65 -11.61 -13.67
N ALA A 373 9.33 -12.00 -14.75
CA ALA A 373 10.64 -12.63 -14.65
C ALA A 373 11.74 -11.65 -14.19
N LEU A 374 11.63 -10.36 -14.57
CA LEU A 374 12.51 -9.30 -14.09
C LEU A 374 12.35 -9.08 -12.58
N GLY A 375 11.12 -8.99 -12.09
CA GLY A 375 10.83 -8.84 -10.67
C GLY A 375 11.39 -10.01 -9.86
N VAL A 376 11.15 -11.25 -10.28
CA VAL A 376 11.74 -12.43 -9.63
C VAL A 376 13.26 -12.37 -9.60
N GLU A 377 13.91 -11.96 -10.71
CA GLU A 377 15.37 -11.84 -10.73
C GLU A 377 15.86 -10.79 -9.73
N ILE A 378 15.18 -9.63 -9.65
CA ILE A 378 15.53 -8.54 -8.73
C ILE A 378 15.36 -9.00 -7.28
N GLU A 379 14.21 -9.57 -6.93
CA GLU A 379 13.88 -10.03 -5.58
C GLU A 379 14.88 -11.09 -5.11
N VAL A 380 15.16 -12.10 -5.93
CA VAL A 380 16.14 -13.14 -5.60
C VAL A 380 17.54 -12.57 -5.41
N LYS A 381 17.98 -11.66 -6.29
CA LYS A 381 19.30 -11.02 -6.17
C LYS A 381 19.39 -10.15 -4.91
N TYR A 382 18.34 -9.44 -4.58
CA TYR A 382 18.30 -8.63 -3.36
C TYR A 382 18.42 -9.53 -2.12
N PHE A 383 17.61 -10.57 -2.00
CA PHE A 383 17.73 -11.54 -0.91
C PHE A 383 19.14 -12.10 -0.77
N LEU A 384 19.70 -12.63 -1.86
CA LEU A 384 21.03 -13.22 -1.82
C LEU A 384 22.13 -12.22 -1.49
N GLY A 385 21.97 -10.95 -1.88
CA GLY A 385 22.88 -9.87 -1.49
C GLY A 385 22.78 -9.52 0.00
N ARG A 386 21.63 -9.73 0.63
CA ARG A 386 21.40 -9.45 2.05
C ARG A 386 21.72 -10.60 2.98
N LEU A 387 21.66 -11.84 2.45
CA LEU A 387 21.84 -13.11 3.17
C LEU A 387 23.22 -13.77 2.91
N ALA A 388 24.11 -13.11 2.18
CA ALA A 388 25.45 -13.64 1.83
C ALA A 388 26.44 -13.60 2.99
#